data_ee6fa8e0779bc299c10006532546655c
#
_entry.id   ee6fa8e0779bc299c10006532546655c
#
_cell.length_a   1.000
_cell.length_b   1.000
_cell.length_c   1.000
_cell.angle_alpha   90.00
_cell.angle_beta   90.00
_cell.angle_gamma   90.00
#
_symmetry.space_group_name_H-M   'P 1'
#
loop_
_entity.id
_entity.type
_entity.pdbx_description
1 polymer ?
#
loop_
_entity_poly.entity_id
_entity_poly.type
_entity_poly.pdbx_seq_one_letter_code
_entity_poly.pdbx_strand_id
1 'polypeptide(L)'
;MEINILYQCDNNYAPYTGVSMTSLFERNKKIESIKVYILDDGINEENRDKLLLTADRYGRTLEFIPTKEIVEYIKKCGMPKYRGGYTTYLKLFVSNYFVDKNIYINRLVYIDSDTLILGDISELASMDMKENILAMVEDSVVYRFKNRYIGLEEDDSYYNAGFVVFDMNKWIEQDITSKIKEHLVNVRASYANHEQDILNVLFKDSIMRLNPKYNFQPMHAVYTPKQYFKVYKRKNYYTERELNDANSDIRIYHTFRYIGIFPWDDNDVHPANKLFDRELQRTEWRDYKKKKKDLPLFMKVERILYKMLPKVCFLEMFMLVNYIVNSKENKDSYKKSKRV
;
A
#
# COMPACT_ATOMS: atom_id res chain seq x y z
N MET A 1 -12.16 -9.61 20.84
CA MET A 1 -10.98 -8.96 20.20
C MET A 1 -11.48 -8.03 19.11
N GLU A 2 -10.96 -6.80 19.08
CA GLU A 2 -11.32 -5.76 18.10
C GLU A 2 -10.14 -5.47 17.18
N ILE A 3 -10.41 -5.22 15.88
CA ILE A 3 -9.44 -4.73 14.92
C ILE A 3 -10.02 -3.54 14.17
N ASN A 4 -9.22 -2.47 14.05
CA ASN A 4 -9.58 -1.25 13.35
C ASN A 4 -8.82 -1.21 12.01
N ILE A 5 -9.56 -1.17 10.92
CA ILE A 5 -9.03 -1.17 9.56
C ILE A 5 -9.26 0.20 8.92
N LEU A 6 -8.25 0.73 8.28
CA LEU A 6 -8.34 1.98 7.51
C LEU A 6 -8.12 1.70 6.03
N TYR A 7 -9.07 2.13 5.21
CA TYR A 7 -8.92 2.24 3.77
C TYR A 7 -8.89 3.70 3.33
N GLN A 8 -8.38 3.94 2.16
CA GLN A 8 -8.50 5.21 1.46
C GLN A 8 -9.11 4.94 0.08
N CYS A 9 -10.17 5.68 -0.27
CA CYS A 9 -10.97 5.35 -1.42
C CYS A 9 -11.56 6.59 -2.08
N ASP A 10 -11.40 6.70 -3.40
CA ASP A 10 -12.20 7.56 -4.26
C ASP A 10 -13.34 6.76 -4.92
N ASN A 11 -14.17 7.44 -5.70
CA ASN A 11 -15.31 6.80 -6.36
C ASN A 11 -14.91 5.70 -7.35
N ASN A 12 -13.74 5.81 -7.99
CA ASN A 12 -13.26 4.83 -8.96
C ASN A 12 -12.73 3.57 -8.28
N TYR A 13 -12.19 3.73 -7.06
CA TYR A 13 -11.63 2.63 -6.27
C TYR A 13 -12.67 1.93 -5.38
N ALA A 14 -13.89 2.48 -5.24
CA ALA A 14 -14.94 1.88 -4.41
C ALA A 14 -15.23 0.39 -4.72
N PRO A 15 -15.32 -0.06 -5.98
CA PRO A 15 -15.50 -1.48 -6.29
C PRO A 15 -14.36 -2.36 -5.76
N TYR A 16 -13.12 -1.89 -5.83
CA TYR A 16 -11.94 -2.66 -5.40
C TYR A 16 -11.83 -2.68 -3.88
N THR A 17 -12.15 -1.56 -3.22
CA THR A 17 -12.31 -1.50 -1.76
C THR A 17 -13.38 -2.49 -1.29
N GLY A 18 -14.51 -2.57 -1.99
CA GLY A 18 -15.57 -3.54 -1.72
C GLY A 18 -15.11 -4.99 -1.86
N VAL A 19 -14.27 -5.29 -2.85
CA VAL A 19 -13.64 -6.62 -3.00
C VAL A 19 -12.69 -6.92 -1.83
N SER A 20 -11.85 -5.96 -1.46
CA SER A 20 -10.94 -6.10 -0.32
C SER A 20 -11.70 -6.31 0.98
N MET A 21 -12.72 -5.48 1.29
CA MET A 21 -13.58 -5.61 2.49
C MET A 21 -14.32 -6.95 2.53
N THR A 22 -14.91 -7.39 1.42
CA THR A 22 -15.58 -8.69 1.34
C THR A 22 -14.62 -9.81 1.66
N SER A 23 -13.43 -9.80 1.06
CA SER A 23 -12.39 -10.80 1.32
C SER A 23 -11.91 -10.78 2.77
N LEU A 24 -11.80 -9.59 3.39
CA LEU A 24 -11.47 -9.41 4.80
C LEU A 24 -12.51 -10.08 5.70
N PHE A 25 -13.78 -9.76 5.52
CA PHE A 25 -14.84 -10.25 6.37
C PHE A 25 -15.05 -11.77 6.24
N GLU A 26 -14.93 -12.31 5.02
CA GLU A 26 -15.04 -13.76 4.76
C GLU A 26 -13.97 -14.58 5.50
N ARG A 27 -12.74 -14.09 5.60
CA ARG A 27 -11.61 -14.84 6.21
C ARG A 27 -11.48 -14.57 7.71
N ASN A 28 -12.15 -13.53 8.22
CA ASN A 28 -11.97 -13.08 9.59
C ASN A 28 -13.29 -13.10 10.41
N LYS A 29 -14.15 -14.08 10.14
CA LYS A 29 -15.45 -14.25 10.82
C LYS A 29 -15.32 -14.47 12.34
N LYS A 30 -14.18 -15.01 12.78
CA LYS A 30 -13.89 -15.27 14.19
C LYS A 30 -13.48 -14.03 14.98
N ILE A 31 -13.11 -12.95 14.33
CA ILE A 31 -12.84 -11.69 14.99
C ILE A 31 -14.20 -11.11 15.43
N GLU A 32 -14.33 -10.83 16.70
CA GLU A 32 -15.58 -10.36 17.31
C GLU A 32 -16.02 -9.00 16.73
N SER A 33 -15.11 -8.02 16.69
CA SER A 33 -15.36 -6.69 16.17
C SER A 33 -14.33 -6.33 15.10
N ILE A 34 -14.81 -6.05 13.88
CA ILE A 34 -14.01 -5.42 12.82
C ILE A 34 -14.67 -4.08 12.53
N LYS A 35 -13.96 -2.99 12.84
CA LYS A 35 -14.40 -1.65 12.51
C LYS A 35 -13.58 -1.13 11.33
N VAL A 36 -14.27 -0.78 10.25
CA VAL A 36 -13.66 -0.24 9.04
C VAL A 36 -13.87 1.27 9.00
N TYR A 37 -12.81 2.00 8.75
CA TYR A 37 -12.81 3.42 8.44
C TYR A 37 -12.41 3.61 6.98
N ILE A 38 -13.11 4.47 6.26
CA ILE A 38 -12.76 4.83 4.88
C ILE A 38 -12.50 6.33 4.81
N LEU A 39 -11.26 6.73 4.49
CA LEU A 39 -10.92 8.08 4.07
C LEU A 39 -11.61 8.34 2.72
N ASP A 40 -12.72 9.08 2.79
CA ASP A 40 -13.61 9.29 1.64
C ASP A 40 -13.15 10.47 0.79
N ASP A 41 -12.60 10.16 -0.37
CA ASP A 41 -12.12 11.14 -1.35
C ASP A 41 -13.14 11.29 -2.51
N GLY A 42 -14.42 11.51 -2.17
CA GLY A 42 -15.49 11.79 -3.14
C GLY A 42 -16.22 10.55 -3.66
N ILE A 43 -16.50 9.58 -2.80
CA ILE A 43 -17.33 8.43 -3.11
C ILE A 43 -18.79 8.90 -3.30
N ASN A 44 -19.44 8.50 -4.38
CA ASN A 44 -20.86 8.82 -4.62
C ASN A 44 -21.79 7.98 -3.73
N GLU A 45 -23.07 8.38 -3.63
CA GLU A 45 -24.06 7.71 -2.78
C GLU A 45 -24.23 6.23 -3.14
N GLU A 46 -24.33 5.88 -4.42
CA GLU A 46 -24.48 4.49 -4.86
C GLU A 46 -23.35 3.59 -4.35
N ASN A 47 -22.11 4.04 -4.49
CA ASN A 47 -20.95 3.26 -4.02
C ASN A 47 -20.83 3.27 -2.50
N ARG A 48 -21.24 4.37 -1.80
CA ARG A 48 -21.32 4.38 -0.34
C ARG A 48 -22.32 3.35 0.17
N ASP A 49 -23.51 3.30 -0.41
CA ASP A 49 -24.56 2.34 -0.04
C ASP A 49 -24.09 0.90 -0.24
N LYS A 50 -23.40 0.61 -1.35
CA LYS A 50 -22.82 -0.72 -1.59
C LYS A 50 -21.74 -1.11 -0.57
N LEU A 51 -20.90 -0.16 -0.15
CA LEU A 51 -19.90 -0.39 0.89
C LEU A 51 -20.55 -0.63 2.26
N LEU A 52 -21.57 0.16 2.61
CA LEU A 52 -22.37 -0.05 3.83
C LEU A 52 -23.07 -1.41 3.81
N LEU A 53 -23.74 -1.75 2.70
CA LEU A 53 -24.40 -3.05 2.54
C LEU A 53 -23.41 -4.21 2.66
N THR A 54 -22.18 -4.03 2.17
CA THR A 54 -21.12 -5.02 2.36
C THR A 54 -20.78 -5.18 3.84
N ALA A 55 -20.63 -4.11 4.60
CA ALA A 55 -20.35 -4.19 6.04
C ALA A 55 -21.51 -4.84 6.82
N ASP A 56 -22.74 -4.40 6.56
CA ASP A 56 -23.97 -4.88 7.20
C ASP A 56 -24.18 -6.39 6.99
N ARG A 57 -23.92 -6.89 5.76
CA ARG A 57 -24.01 -8.33 5.45
C ARG A 57 -23.18 -9.20 6.38
N TYR A 58 -22.08 -8.69 6.87
CA TYR A 58 -21.16 -9.41 7.76
C TYR A 58 -21.29 -8.97 9.23
N GLY A 59 -22.25 -8.09 9.56
CA GLY A 59 -22.40 -7.53 10.91
C GLY A 59 -21.18 -6.72 11.35
N ARG A 60 -20.56 -5.97 10.42
CA ARG A 60 -19.36 -5.17 10.66
C ARG A 60 -19.68 -3.67 10.63
N THR A 61 -18.89 -2.90 11.33
CA THR A 61 -19.08 -1.44 11.38
C THR A 61 -18.24 -0.75 10.30
N LEU A 62 -18.85 0.18 9.58
CA LEU A 62 -18.18 1.03 8.60
C LEU A 62 -18.45 2.51 8.90
N GLU A 63 -17.38 3.30 8.91
CA GLU A 63 -17.44 4.75 9.10
C GLU A 63 -16.68 5.46 7.97
N PHE A 64 -17.31 6.43 7.31
CA PHE A 64 -16.65 7.28 6.33
C PHE A 64 -16.06 8.51 7.03
N ILE A 65 -14.76 8.73 6.84
CA ILE A 65 -14.04 9.89 7.34
C ILE A 65 -13.98 10.93 6.23
N PRO A 66 -14.63 12.11 6.39
CA PRO A 66 -14.55 13.18 5.41
C PRO A 66 -13.11 13.70 5.29
N THR A 67 -12.54 13.67 4.10
CA THR A 67 -11.14 14.06 3.90
C THR A 67 -10.91 15.57 3.83
N LYS A 68 -11.97 16.37 3.67
CA LYS A 68 -11.89 17.82 3.46
C LYS A 68 -11.07 18.54 4.56
N GLU A 69 -11.36 18.26 5.83
CA GLU A 69 -10.67 18.91 6.97
C GLU A 69 -9.20 18.48 7.04
N ILE A 70 -8.92 17.19 6.79
CA ILE A 70 -7.54 16.66 6.74
C ILE A 70 -6.78 17.35 5.60
N VAL A 71 -7.37 17.47 4.41
CA VAL A 71 -6.79 18.16 3.25
C VAL A 71 -6.51 19.63 3.55
N GLU A 72 -7.45 20.31 4.22
CA GLU A 72 -7.25 21.72 4.64
C GLU A 72 -6.11 21.85 5.64
N TYR A 73 -6.00 20.93 6.59
CA TYR A 73 -4.86 20.87 7.51
C TYR A 73 -3.54 20.67 6.77
N ILE A 74 -3.47 19.70 5.86
CA ILE A 74 -2.29 19.44 5.04
C ILE A 74 -1.87 20.68 4.23
N LYS A 75 -2.83 21.40 3.63
CA LYS A 75 -2.59 22.64 2.91
C LYS A 75 -2.03 23.74 3.82
N LYS A 76 -2.61 23.94 5.00
CA LYS A 76 -2.13 24.90 6.00
C LYS A 76 -0.69 24.60 6.46
N CYS A 77 -0.31 23.34 6.46
CA CYS A 77 1.06 22.91 6.75
C CYS A 77 2.05 23.18 5.60
N GLY A 78 1.61 23.72 4.47
CA GLY A 78 2.48 24.02 3.32
C GLY A 78 2.98 22.79 2.59
N MET A 79 2.29 21.63 2.73
CA MET A 79 2.72 20.39 2.10
C MET A 79 2.65 20.47 0.57
N PRO A 80 3.62 19.92 -0.16
CA PRO A 80 3.61 19.91 -1.61
C PRO A 80 2.49 18.97 -2.15
N LYS A 81 1.84 19.37 -3.24
CA LYS A 81 0.91 18.49 -3.94
C LYS A 81 1.64 17.34 -4.62
N TYR A 82 1.05 16.16 -4.59
CA TYR A 82 1.47 15.02 -5.39
C TYR A 82 0.45 14.72 -6.49
N ARG A 83 0.93 14.63 -7.74
CA ARG A 83 0.07 14.38 -8.93
C ARG A 83 -1.21 15.23 -8.92
N GLY A 84 -1.09 16.46 -8.43
CA GLY A 84 -2.20 17.42 -8.38
C GLY A 84 -3.07 17.39 -7.12
N GLY A 85 -2.87 16.44 -6.20
CA GLY A 85 -3.66 16.26 -4.98
C GLY A 85 -2.85 16.11 -3.70
N TYR A 86 -3.56 15.86 -2.59
CA TYR A 86 -3.00 15.58 -1.27
C TYR A 86 -3.38 14.17 -0.76
N THR A 87 -4.07 13.42 -1.57
CA THR A 87 -4.71 12.14 -1.22
C THR A 87 -3.71 11.16 -0.57
N THR A 88 -2.50 11.03 -1.12
CA THR A 88 -1.48 10.12 -0.60
C THR A 88 -1.07 10.38 0.86
N TYR A 89 -1.23 11.62 1.34
CA TYR A 89 -0.86 11.99 2.72
C TYR A 89 -1.97 11.73 3.75
N LEU A 90 -3.21 11.50 3.33
CA LEU A 90 -4.36 11.46 4.23
C LEU A 90 -4.17 10.48 5.40
N LYS A 91 -3.67 9.28 5.12
CA LYS A 91 -3.41 8.26 6.15
C LYS A 91 -2.41 8.68 7.22
N LEU A 92 -1.50 9.62 6.91
CA LEU A 92 -0.50 10.13 7.86
C LEU A 92 -1.10 11.12 8.87
N PHE A 93 -2.24 11.72 8.55
CA PHE A 93 -2.90 12.76 9.35
C PHE A 93 -4.27 12.33 9.90
N VAL A 94 -4.67 11.08 9.70
CA VAL A 94 -5.98 10.58 10.18
C VAL A 94 -6.10 10.58 11.69
N SER A 95 -4.99 10.51 12.42
CA SER A 95 -4.96 10.59 13.88
C SER A 95 -5.62 11.87 14.41
N ASN A 96 -5.50 12.99 13.71
CA ASN A 96 -6.16 14.24 14.08
C ASN A 96 -7.68 14.08 14.13
N TYR A 97 -8.26 13.40 13.15
CA TYR A 97 -9.70 13.10 13.14
C TYR A 97 -10.13 12.28 14.37
N PHE A 98 -9.38 11.23 14.72
CA PHE A 98 -9.69 10.40 15.88
C PHE A 98 -9.60 11.17 17.18
N VAL A 99 -8.58 12.02 17.34
CA VAL A 99 -8.43 12.90 18.52
C VAL A 99 -9.58 13.90 18.60
N ASP A 100 -9.91 14.59 17.52
CA ASP A 100 -10.97 15.59 17.48
C ASP A 100 -12.36 15.01 17.76
N LYS A 101 -12.58 13.76 17.39
CA LYS A 101 -13.83 13.03 17.64
C LYS A 101 -13.84 12.23 18.95
N ASN A 102 -12.76 12.28 19.74
CA ASN A 102 -12.59 11.48 20.95
C ASN A 102 -12.75 9.96 20.69
N ILE A 103 -12.29 9.48 19.54
CA ILE A 103 -12.29 8.07 19.17
C ILE A 103 -10.94 7.48 19.58
N TYR A 104 -10.97 6.56 20.52
CA TYR A 104 -9.78 5.90 21.00
C TYR A 104 -9.47 4.63 20.22
N ILE A 105 -8.32 4.57 19.60
CA ILE A 105 -7.81 3.45 18.81
C ILE A 105 -6.37 3.16 19.22
N ASN A 106 -6.10 1.97 19.74
CA ASN A 106 -4.74 1.54 20.09
C ASN A 106 -3.95 1.13 18.84
N ARG A 107 -4.61 0.41 17.93
CA ARG A 107 -4.02 -0.22 16.76
C ARG A 107 -4.87 0.09 15.54
N LEU A 108 -4.26 0.68 14.51
CA LEU A 108 -4.89 0.93 13.23
C LEU A 108 -4.14 0.19 12.14
N VAL A 109 -4.85 -0.63 11.36
CA VAL A 109 -4.27 -1.35 10.22
C VAL A 109 -4.72 -0.67 8.94
N TYR A 110 -3.81 0.04 8.28
CA TYR A 110 -4.05 0.61 6.96
C TYR A 110 -3.83 -0.45 5.88
N ILE A 111 -4.75 -0.51 4.94
CA ILE A 111 -4.72 -1.45 3.82
C ILE A 111 -5.12 -0.69 2.55
N ASP A 112 -4.29 -0.78 1.49
CA ASP A 112 -4.63 -0.22 0.18
C ASP A 112 -5.84 -0.95 -0.43
N SER A 113 -6.67 -0.22 -1.17
CA SER A 113 -7.89 -0.73 -1.81
C SER A 113 -7.63 -1.84 -2.84
N ASP A 114 -6.41 -1.95 -3.35
CA ASP A 114 -5.98 -2.97 -4.31
C ASP A 114 -5.38 -4.21 -3.64
N THR A 115 -5.96 -4.62 -2.50
CA THR A 115 -5.55 -5.82 -1.77
C THR A 115 -6.63 -6.89 -1.75
N LEU A 116 -6.22 -8.13 -1.56
CA LEU A 116 -7.10 -9.29 -1.29
C LEU A 116 -6.66 -9.93 0.03
N ILE A 117 -7.58 -10.01 0.98
CA ILE A 117 -7.32 -10.70 2.24
C ILE A 117 -7.65 -12.18 2.05
N LEU A 118 -6.63 -13.05 2.21
CA LEU A 118 -6.71 -14.47 1.88
C LEU A 118 -6.65 -15.37 3.13
N GLY A 119 -6.30 -14.81 4.27
CA GLY A 119 -6.19 -15.54 5.52
C GLY A 119 -6.56 -14.72 6.75
N ASP A 120 -6.40 -15.33 7.90
CA ASP A 120 -6.64 -14.72 9.21
C ASP A 120 -5.57 -13.66 9.50
N ILE A 121 -6.03 -12.47 9.89
CA ILE A 121 -5.18 -11.33 10.28
C ILE A 121 -5.36 -10.91 11.74
N SER A 122 -6.01 -11.73 12.56
CA SER A 122 -6.33 -11.42 13.95
C SER A 122 -5.10 -11.07 14.80
N GLU A 123 -3.94 -11.69 14.51
CA GLU A 123 -2.70 -11.40 15.23
C GLU A 123 -2.24 -9.94 15.10
N LEU A 124 -2.65 -9.23 14.03
CA LEU A 124 -2.30 -7.80 13.86
C LEU A 124 -2.95 -6.89 14.90
N ALA A 125 -4.09 -7.30 15.47
CA ALA A 125 -4.82 -6.52 16.47
C ALA A 125 -4.07 -6.40 17.80
N SER A 126 -3.28 -7.43 18.15
CA SER A 126 -2.65 -7.55 19.47
C SER A 126 -1.15 -7.84 19.42
N MET A 127 -0.53 -7.77 18.23
CA MET A 127 0.91 -7.99 18.10
C MET A 127 1.72 -7.03 18.97
N ASP A 128 2.74 -7.53 19.62
CA ASP A 128 3.68 -6.70 20.36
C ASP A 128 4.63 -5.98 19.39
N MET A 129 4.42 -4.69 19.21
CA MET A 129 5.29 -3.85 18.37
C MET A 129 6.52 -3.32 19.11
N LYS A 130 6.72 -3.69 20.38
CA LYS A 130 7.82 -3.23 21.22
C LYS A 130 7.96 -1.71 21.14
N GLU A 131 9.16 -1.20 20.85
CA GLU A 131 9.42 0.23 20.72
C GLU A 131 9.02 0.82 19.34
N ASN A 132 8.62 -0.04 18.40
CA ASN A 132 8.30 0.43 17.06
C ASN A 132 6.95 1.17 17.01
N ILE A 133 6.87 2.19 16.16
CA ILE A 133 5.68 3.00 15.90
C ILE A 133 4.86 2.40 14.76
N LEU A 134 5.56 1.79 13.81
CA LEU A 134 4.99 1.17 12.62
C LEU A 134 5.39 -0.30 12.51
N ALA A 135 4.54 -1.11 11.86
CA ALA A 135 4.95 -2.42 11.38
C ALA A 135 4.58 -2.54 9.90
N MET A 136 5.54 -2.93 9.06
CA MET A 136 5.42 -2.91 7.61
C MET A 136 6.16 -4.09 6.98
N VAL A 137 5.85 -4.36 5.71
CA VAL A 137 6.51 -5.37 4.88
C VAL A 137 7.41 -4.67 3.86
N GLU A 138 8.60 -5.22 3.61
CA GLU A 138 9.53 -4.64 2.65
C GLU A 138 8.96 -4.65 1.22
N ASP A 139 9.26 -3.57 0.48
CA ASP A 139 8.85 -3.42 -0.92
C ASP A 139 9.69 -4.34 -1.84
N SER A 140 9.02 -5.10 -2.71
CA SER A 140 9.68 -6.04 -3.63
C SER A 140 10.23 -5.38 -4.91
N VAL A 141 9.88 -4.12 -5.19
CA VAL A 141 10.17 -3.45 -6.45
C VAL A 141 11.12 -2.27 -6.30
N VAL A 142 11.90 -2.25 -5.22
CA VAL A 142 12.88 -1.17 -4.99
C VAL A 142 14.01 -1.28 -6.02
N TYR A 143 14.17 -0.24 -6.82
CA TYR A 143 15.27 -0.18 -7.76
C TYR A 143 16.62 0.15 -7.08
N ARG A 144 17.70 -0.31 -7.70
CA ARG A 144 19.06 -0.12 -7.19
C ARG A 144 19.35 1.36 -6.90
N PHE A 145 19.97 1.65 -5.75
CA PHE A 145 20.33 2.99 -5.27
C PHE A 145 19.17 3.93 -4.90
N LYS A 146 17.91 3.44 -4.87
CA LYS A 146 16.79 4.26 -4.41
C LYS A 146 17.08 4.95 -3.07
N ASN A 147 17.58 4.20 -2.10
CA ASN A 147 17.86 4.67 -0.75
C ASN A 147 18.75 5.91 -0.73
N ARG A 148 19.79 5.94 -1.55
CA ARG A 148 20.73 7.09 -1.64
C ARG A 148 20.07 8.40 -2.09
N TYR A 149 18.99 8.32 -2.88
CA TYR A 149 18.27 9.51 -3.34
C TYR A 149 17.35 10.12 -2.30
N ILE A 150 16.97 9.37 -1.28
CA ILE A 150 16.08 9.80 -0.22
C ILE A 150 16.78 9.97 1.15
N GLY A 151 18.09 9.75 1.21
CA GLY A 151 18.88 9.95 2.43
C GLY A 151 18.96 8.73 3.35
N LEU A 152 18.64 7.54 2.82
CA LEU A 152 18.88 6.26 3.49
C LEU A 152 20.21 5.65 3.05
N GLU A 153 20.78 4.78 3.87
CA GLU A 153 21.94 3.97 3.50
C GLU A 153 21.55 2.91 2.46
N GLU A 154 22.51 2.44 1.66
CA GLU A 154 22.23 1.50 0.57
C GLU A 154 21.59 0.19 1.04
N ASP A 155 22.02 -0.28 2.21
CA ASP A 155 21.59 -1.54 2.80
C ASP A 155 20.41 -1.37 3.79
N ASP A 156 19.88 -0.15 3.99
CA ASP A 156 18.66 0.07 4.79
C ASP A 156 17.47 -0.65 4.16
N SER A 157 16.60 -1.21 4.99
CA SER A 157 15.33 -1.76 4.52
C SER A 157 14.44 -0.65 3.97
N TYR A 158 13.67 -0.97 2.93
CA TYR A 158 12.68 -0.06 2.34
C TYR A 158 11.33 -0.76 2.28
N TYR A 159 10.34 -0.19 2.96
CA TYR A 159 9.05 -0.79 3.21
C TYR A 159 7.97 -0.24 2.28
N ASN A 160 7.00 -1.09 1.94
CA ASN A 160 5.85 -0.73 1.12
C ASN A 160 4.72 -0.14 1.97
N ALA A 161 4.20 1.03 1.60
CA ALA A 161 3.19 1.77 2.35
C ALA A 161 1.74 1.38 2.04
N GLY A 162 1.51 0.39 1.20
CA GLY A 162 0.17 -0.13 0.90
C GLY A 162 -0.41 -1.03 1.99
N PHE A 163 0.44 -1.39 2.97
CA PHE A 163 0.03 -2.06 4.19
C PHE A 163 0.87 -1.53 5.35
N VAL A 164 0.21 -0.95 6.35
CA VAL A 164 0.88 -0.36 7.52
C VAL A 164 0.08 -0.63 8.78
N VAL A 165 0.73 -1.17 9.80
CA VAL A 165 0.15 -1.24 11.14
C VAL A 165 0.70 -0.09 11.96
N PHE A 166 -0.19 0.77 12.48
CA PHE A 166 0.15 1.92 13.30
C PHE A 166 -0.05 1.58 14.78
N ASP A 167 0.92 1.89 15.62
CA ASP A 167 0.73 2.05 17.05
C ASP A 167 0.20 3.47 17.30
N MET A 168 -1.12 3.59 17.42
CA MET A 168 -1.78 4.90 17.50
C MET A 168 -1.49 5.63 18.81
N ASN A 169 -1.22 4.90 19.89
CA ASN A 169 -0.81 5.53 21.15
C ASN A 169 0.52 6.25 20.97
N LYS A 170 1.54 5.54 20.48
CA LYS A 170 2.85 6.16 20.22
C LYS A 170 2.78 7.24 19.15
N TRP A 171 1.93 7.06 18.12
CA TRP A 171 1.73 8.06 17.07
C TRP A 171 1.22 9.40 17.62
N ILE A 172 0.26 9.34 18.55
CA ILE A 172 -0.33 10.51 19.18
C ILE A 172 0.59 11.07 20.27
N GLU A 173 1.07 10.24 21.20
CA GLU A 173 1.94 10.65 22.32
C GLU A 173 3.23 11.33 21.86
N GLN A 174 3.81 10.89 20.74
CA GLN A 174 5.03 11.46 20.19
C GLN A 174 4.78 12.59 19.18
N ASP A 175 3.53 13.00 18.99
CA ASP A 175 3.12 14.04 18.04
C ASP A 175 3.74 13.84 16.64
N ILE A 176 3.52 12.64 16.08
CA ILE A 176 4.13 12.25 14.81
C ILE A 176 3.66 13.14 13.66
N THR A 177 2.43 13.63 13.69
CA THR A 177 1.91 14.57 12.68
C THR A 177 2.74 15.84 12.58
N SER A 178 3.13 16.43 13.72
CA SER A 178 4.03 17.59 13.75
C SER A 178 5.44 17.26 13.27
N LYS A 179 5.98 16.08 13.61
CA LYS A 179 7.30 15.63 13.11
C LYS A 179 7.29 15.48 11.57
N ILE A 180 6.23 14.90 11.01
CA ILE A 180 6.07 14.79 9.54
C ILE A 180 6.02 16.18 8.90
N LYS A 181 5.23 17.09 9.48
CA LYS A 181 5.11 18.47 9.01
C LYS A 181 6.47 19.18 9.03
N GLU A 182 7.17 19.15 10.16
CA GLU A 182 8.48 19.75 10.32
C GLU A 182 9.49 19.19 9.31
N HIS A 183 9.52 17.87 9.14
CA HIS A 183 10.38 17.21 8.17
C HIS A 183 10.12 17.73 6.75
N LEU A 184 8.86 17.78 6.32
CA LEU A 184 8.51 18.17 4.95
C LEU A 184 8.76 19.66 4.67
N VAL A 185 8.62 20.53 5.69
CA VAL A 185 8.97 21.94 5.58
C VAL A 185 10.49 22.13 5.49
N ASN A 186 11.26 21.38 6.28
CA ASN A 186 12.71 21.57 6.41
C ASN A 186 13.49 20.87 5.28
N VAL A 187 13.07 19.68 4.87
CA VAL A 187 13.83 18.86 3.89
C VAL A 187 13.68 19.41 2.47
N ARG A 188 12.61 20.17 2.17
CA ARG A 188 12.30 20.64 0.80
C ARG A 188 12.47 19.57 -0.27
N ALA A 189 12.50 18.29 0.14
CA ALA A 189 12.73 17.16 -0.72
C ALA A 189 11.44 16.80 -1.46
N SER A 190 11.55 16.63 -2.76
CA SER A 190 10.49 16.04 -3.56
C SER A 190 10.69 14.53 -3.56
N TYR A 191 10.01 13.83 -2.67
CA TYR A 191 10.01 12.38 -2.63
C TYR A 191 9.22 11.80 -3.82
N ALA A 192 9.80 10.88 -4.57
CA ALA A 192 9.16 10.29 -5.74
C ALA A 192 7.99 9.37 -5.35
N ASN A 193 8.10 8.66 -4.22
CA ASN A 193 7.04 7.81 -3.64
C ASN A 193 6.48 8.42 -2.35
N HIS A 194 6.40 9.74 -2.28
CA HIS A 194 5.74 10.59 -1.29
C HIS A 194 5.63 10.01 0.11
N GLU A 195 4.43 9.55 0.53
CA GLU A 195 4.19 9.03 1.86
C GLU A 195 5.03 7.78 2.17
N GLN A 196 5.28 6.94 1.18
CA GLN A 196 6.13 5.76 1.36
C GLN A 196 7.58 6.17 1.67
N ASP A 197 8.13 7.15 0.91
CA ASP A 197 9.48 7.67 1.17
C ASP A 197 9.55 8.37 2.54
N ILE A 198 8.52 9.14 2.92
CA ILE A 198 8.42 9.81 4.23
C ILE A 198 8.47 8.80 5.37
N LEU A 199 7.64 7.75 5.30
CA LEU A 199 7.61 6.72 6.33
C LEU A 199 8.96 6.02 6.45
N ASN A 200 9.59 5.67 5.34
CA ASN A 200 10.88 5.00 5.34
C ASN A 200 12.02 5.88 5.88
N VAL A 201 12.01 7.18 5.58
CA VAL A 201 13.08 8.09 6.04
C VAL A 201 12.91 8.47 7.50
N LEU A 202 11.69 8.86 7.92
CA LEU A 202 11.45 9.32 9.27
C LEU A 202 11.46 8.21 10.32
N PHE A 203 11.03 7.01 9.94
CA PHE A 203 10.81 5.91 10.89
C PHE A 203 11.72 4.71 10.65
N LYS A 204 12.83 4.85 9.91
CA LYS A 204 13.72 3.74 9.56
C LYS A 204 14.11 2.86 10.77
N ASP A 205 14.32 3.49 11.93
CA ASP A 205 14.71 2.84 13.18
C ASP A 205 13.51 2.49 14.09
N SER A 206 12.28 2.73 13.64
CA SER A 206 11.03 2.54 14.38
C SER A 206 9.97 1.78 13.58
N ILE A 207 10.40 1.05 12.54
CA ILE A 207 9.56 0.15 11.75
C ILE A 207 9.88 -1.29 12.12
N MET A 208 8.90 -2.00 12.64
CA MET A 208 8.97 -3.44 12.82
C MET A 208 8.77 -4.14 11.47
N ARG A 209 9.76 -4.93 11.05
CA ARG A 209 9.66 -5.72 9.82
C ARG A 209 8.72 -6.90 10.02
N LEU A 210 7.64 -6.93 9.23
CA LEU A 210 6.66 -8.01 9.23
C LEU A 210 7.04 -9.13 8.25
N ASN A 211 6.45 -10.30 8.48
CA ASN A 211 6.52 -11.40 7.53
C ASN A 211 5.83 -11.01 6.20
N PRO A 212 6.43 -11.34 5.02
CA PRO A 212 5.90 -10.94 3.72
C PRO A 212 4.47 -11.47 3.43
N LYS A 213 3.96 -12.44 4.16
CA LYS A 213 2.57 -12.92 4.06
C LYS A 213 1.51 -11.84 4.28
N TYR A 214 1.85 -10.73 5.02
CA TYR A 214 0.93 -9.63 5.34
C TYR A 214 0.88 -8.51 4.29
N ASN A 215 1.77 -8.53 3.34
CA ASN A 215 1.75 -7.66 2.16
C ASN A 215 2.45 -8.39 1.02
N PHE A 216 1.92 -9.57 0.66
CA PHE A 216 2.48 -10.39 -0.40
C PHE A 216 2.30 -9.68 -1.74
N GLN A 217 3.36 -9.60 -2.55
CA GLN A 217 3.42 -8.71 -3.70
C GLN A 217 3.55 -9.49 -5.01
N PRO A 218 3.11 -8.91 -6.17
CA PRO A 218 3.10 -9.61 -7.47
C PRO A 218 4.44 -10.20 -7.88
N MET A 219 5.55 -9.57 -7.52
CA MET A 219 6.89 -10.08 -7.83
C MET A 219 7.13 -11.46 -7.23
N HIS A 220 6.68 -11.68 -6.00
CA HIS A 220 6.83 -12.96 -5.30
C HIS A 220 5.82 -14.03 -5.76
N ALA A 221 4.71 -13.59 -6.39
CA ALA A 221 3.77 -14.50 -7.02
C ALA A 221 4.27 -15.03 -8.38
N VAL A 222 5.07 -14.24 -9.10
CA VAL A 222 5.53 -14.53 -10.45
C VAL A 222 6.89 -15.22 -10.47
N TYR A 223 7.80 -14.79 -9.59
CA TYR A 223 9.19 -15.26 -9.57
C TYR A 223 9.47 -16.10 -8.33
N THR A 224 10.15 -17.23 -8.52
CA THR A 224 10.67 -17.97 -7.35
C THR A 224 11.69 -17.13 -6.60
N PRO A 225 11.90 -17.35 -5.28
CA PRO A 225 12.91 -16.62 -4.52
C PRO A 225 14.30 -16.66 -5.17
N LYS A 226 14.72 -17.82 -5.71
CA LYS A 226 16.00 -17.94 -6.45
C LYS A 226 16.09 -17.03 -7.67
N GLN A 227 15.00 -16.93 -8.46
CA GLN A 227 14.94 -16.04 -9.61
C GLN A 227 14.99 -14.57 -9.18
N TYR A 228 14.25 -14.24 -8.13
CA TYR A 228 14.21 -12.88 -7.57
C TYR A 228 15.61 -12.46 -7.09
N PHE A 229 16.26 -13.22 -6.23
CA PHE A 229 17.58 -12.88 -5.67
C PHE A 229 18.70 -12.87 -6.71
N LYS A 230 18.60 -13.67 -7.78
CA LYS A 230 19.57 -13.60 -8.88
C LYS A 230 19.64 -12.20 -9.49
N VAL A 231 18.52 -11.47 -9.54
CA VAL A 231 18.40 -10.14 -10.17
C VAL A 231 18.52 -9.02 -9.15
N TYR A 232 17.73 -9.07 -8.07
CA TYR A 232 17.65 -7.95 -7.11
C TYR A 232 18.81 -7.87 -6.12
N LYS A 233 19.56 -8.94 -5.86
CA LYS A 233 20.80 -8.96 -5.05
C LYS A 233 20.75 -8.13 -3.75
N ARG A 234 19.59 -8.08 -3.08
CA ARG A 234 19.41 -7.31 -1.83
C ARG A 234 20.05 -8.06 -0.66
N LYS A 235 20.86 -7.36 0.15
CA LYS A 235 21.57 -7.98 1.27
C LYS A 235 20.66 -8.20 2.48
N ASN A 236 19.86 -7.18 2.83
CA ASN A 236 19.01 -7.16 4.03
C ASN A 236 17.53 -7.34 3.64
N TYR A 237 17.22 -8.40 2.91
CA TYR A 237 15.86 -8.75 2.51
C TYR A 237 15.44 -10.07 3.16
N TYR A 238 14.20 -10.48 2.92
CA TYR A 238 13.71 -11.79 3.36
C TYR A 238 14.55 -12.92 2.78
N THR A 239 14.65 -14.02 3.52
CA THR A 239 15.31 -15.24 3.06
C THR A 239 14.42 -15.97 2.03
N GLU A 240 15.01 -16.88 1.26
CA GLU A 240 14.26 -17.79 0.37
C GLU A 240 13.18 -18.57 1.13
N ARG A 241 13.47 -18.98 2.36
CA ARG A 241 12.53 -19.71 3.22
C ARG A 241 11.33 -18.83 3.59
N GLU A 242 11.56 -17.62 4.09
CA GLU A 242 10.49 -16.69 4.48
C GLU A 242 9.57 -16.37 3.30
N LEU A 243 10.12 -16.20 2.09
CA LEU A 243 9.32 -15.95 0.88
C LEU A 243 8.52 -17.18 0.44
N ASN A 244 9.08 -18.39 0.56
CA ASN A 244 8.35 -19.63 0.25
C ASN A 244 7.25 -19.89 1.28
N ASP A 245 7.52 -19.69 2.57
CA ASP A 245 6.56 -19.84 3.66
C ASP A 245 5.40 -18.82 3.48
N ALA A 246 5.73 -17.56 3.15
CA ALA A 246 4.73 -16.54 2.86
C ALA A 246 3.86 -16.87 1.62
N ASN A 247 4.46 -17.42 0.58
CA ASN A 247 3.71 -17.84 -0.62
C ASN A 247 2.75 -19.01 -0.36
N SER A 248 3.05 -19.86 0.62
CA SER A 248 2.19 -20.97 1.04
C SER A 248 1.07 -20.54 1.99
N ASP A 249 1.20 -19.42 2.69
CA ASP A 249 0.25 -18.88 3.69
C ASP A 249 0.02 -17.38 3.50
N ILE A 250 -0.37 -16.97 2.30
CA ILE A 250 -0.66 -15.56 2.00
C ILE A 250 -1.84 -15.07 2.85
N ARG A 251 -1.63 -14.05 3.68
CA ARG A 251 -2.69 -13.43 4.49
C ARG A 251 -3.30 -12.22 3.80
N ILE A 252 -2.45 -11.34 3.27
CA ILE A 252 -2.86 -10.17 2.49
C ILE A 252 -2.05 -10.16 1.21
N TYR A 253 -2.73 -10.23 0.07
CA TYR A 253 -2.12 -10.11 -1.25
C TYR A 253 -2.37 -8.71 -1.78
N HIS A 254 -1.33 -7.90 -1.84
CA HIS A 254 -1.36 -6.57 -2.42
C HIS A 254 -1.20 -6.69 -3.93
N THR A 255 -2.28 -6.46 -4.65
CA THR A 255 -2.39 -6.71 -6.09
C THR A 255 -2.08 -5.48 -6.93
N PHE A 256 -1.14 -4.65 -6.47
CA PHE A 256 -0.77 -3.43 -7.18
C PHE A 256 -0.37 -3.71 -8.64
N ARG A 257 -0.28 -2.65 -9.40
CA ARG A 257 -0.04 -2.71 -10.85
C ARG A 257 1.18 -3.57 -11.22
N TYR A 258 0.96 -4.57 -12.06
CA TYR A 258 2.00 -5.44 -12.62
C TYR A 258 2.04 -5.29 -14.15
N ILE A 259 3.18 -4.94 -14.73
CA ILE A 259 3.35 -4.69 -16.18
C ILE A 259 2.22 -3.79 -16.74
N GLY A 260 2.02 -2.64 -16.10
CA GLY A 260 1.09 -1.60 -16.53
C GLY A 260 -0.39 -1.84 -16.25
N ILE A 261 -0.79 -2.99 -15.72
CA ILE A 261 -2.18 -3.40 -15.49
C ILE A 261 -2.46 -3.83 -14.06
N PHE A 262 -3.74 -3.74 -13.68
CA PHE A 262 -4.29 -4.24 -12.42
C PHE A 262 -5.11 -5.51 -12.65
N PRO A 263 -5.48 -6.26 -11.60
CA PRO A 263 -6.27 -7.48 -11.75
C PRO A 263 -7.71 -7.24 -12.25
N TRP A 264 -8.24 -6.02 -12.09
CA TRP A 264 -9.56 -5.59 -12.59
C TRP A 264 -9.56 -5.05 -14.02
N ASP A 265 -8.40 -4.90 -14.64
CA ASP A 265 -8.31 -4.64 -16.08
C ASP A 265 -8.57 -5.94 -16.85
N ASP A 266 -9.12 -5.84 -18.07
CA ASP A 266 -9.24 -7.00 -18.97
C ASP A 266 -7.85 -7.41 -19.46
N ASN A 267 -7.33 -8.50 -18.90
CA ASN A 267 -5.97 -8.96 -19.15
C ASN A 267 -5.76 -10.43 -18.80
N ASP A 268 -4.63 -10.97 -19.26
CA ASP A 268 -4.15 -12.32 -19.04
C ASP A 268 -2.77 -12.41 -18.34
N VAL A 269 -2.25 -11.27 -17.87
CA VAL A 269 -0.86 -11.14 -17.40
C VAL A 269 -0.76 -10.98 -15.89
N HIS A 270 -1.75 -10.29 -15.28
CA HIS A 270 -1.69 -10.01 -13.85
C HIS A 270 -1.86 -11.29 -13.03
N PRO A 271 -0.92 -11.63 -12.10
CA PRO A 271 -0.94 -12.91 -11.39
C PRO A 271 -2.18 -13.10 -10.49
N ALA A 272 -2.81 -12.01 -10.03
CA ALA A 272 -4.02 -12.06 -9.20
C ALA A 272 -5.33 -12.02 -10.00
N ASN A 273 -5.30 -12.01 -11.34
CA ASN A 273 -6.49 -11.81 -12.18
C ASN A 273 -7.64 -12.76 -11.83
N LYS A 274 -7.38 -14.08 -11.88
CA LYS A 274 -8.40 -15.10 -11.58
C LYS A 274 -8.88 -15.05 -10.13
N LEU A 275 -7.98 -14.73 -9.22
CA LEU A 275 -8.29 -14.60 -7.80
C LEU A 275 -9.21 -13.40 -7.55
N PHE A 276 -8.88 -12.25 -8.14
CA PHE A 276 -9.71 -11.07 -8.09
C PHE A 276 -11.13 -11.32 -8.64
N ASP A 277 -11.24 -11.98 -9.80
CA ASP A 277 -12.53 -12.34 -10.40
C ASP A 277 -13.39 -13.18 -9.47
N ARG A 278 -12.79 -14.16 -8.80
CA ARG A 278 -13.50 -14.99 -7.84
C ARG A 278 -14.02 -14.20 -6.65
N GLU A 279 -13.22 -13.29 -6.10
CA GLU A 279 -13.64 -12.45 -4.96
C GLU A 279 -14.68 -11.40 -5.39
N LEU A 280 -14.54 -10.81 -6.57
CA LEU A 280 -15.49 -9.84 -7.13
C LEU A 280 -16.92 -10.41 -7.22
N GLN A 281 -17.06 -11.69 -7.61
CA GLN A 281 -18.38 -12.34 -7.71
C GLN A 281 -19.14 -12.46 -6.37
N ARG A 282 -18.46 -12.21 -5.25
CA ARG A 282 -19.04 -12.24 -3.90
C ARG A 282 -19.47 -10.87 -3.39
N THR A 283 -19.24 -9.83 -4.19
CA THR A 283 -19.45 -8.43 -3.80
C THR A 283 -20.71 -7.84 -4.39
N GLU A 284 -21.05 -6.61 -3.96
CA GLU A 284 -22.13 -5.81 -4.53
C GLU A 284 -21.78 -5.30 -5.95
N TRP A 285 -20.54 -5.51 -6.40
CA TRP A 285 -20.08 -5.18 -7.75
C TRP A 285 -19.84 -6.42 -8.62
N ARG A 286 -20.53 -7.55 -8.35
CA ARG A 286 -20.41 -8.80 -9.14
C ARG A 286 -20.62 -8.61 -10.64
N ASP A 287 -21.42 -7.61 -11.04
CA ASP A 287 -21.70 -7.28 -12.44
C ASP A 287 -20.68 -6.31 -13.05
N TYR A 288 -19.60 -5.97 -12.30
CA TYR A 288 -18.53 -5.11 -12.80
C TYR A 288 -17.86 -5.75 -14.01
N LYS A 289 -17.87 -5.00 -15.15
CA LYS A 289 -17.23 -5.44 -16.39
C LYS A 289 -15.83 -4.89 -16.46
N LYS A 290 -14.85 -5.78 -16.52
CA LYS A 290 -13.47 -5.41 -16.78
C LYS A 290 -13.34 -4.63 -18.09
N LYS A 291 -12.53 -3.59 -18.08
CA LYS A 291 -12.28 -2.75 -19.25
C LYS A 291 -10.88 -3.00 -19.79
N LYS A 292 -10.79 -3.09 -21.12
CA LYS A 292 -9.48 -3.14 -21.76
C LYS A 292 -8.79 -1.80 -21.57
N LYS A 293 -7.61 -1.84 -20.97
CA LYS A 293 -6.81 -0.64 -20.75
C LYS A 293 -6.03 -0.29 -22.00
N ASP A 294 -6.14 0.95 -22.47
CA ASP A 294 -5.24 1.43 -23.51
C ASP A 294 -3.90 1.80 -22.88
N LEU A 295 -2.90 0.98 -23.20
CA LEU A 295 -1.55 1.13 -22.67
C LEU A 295 -0.69 1.92 -23.65
N PRO A 296 0.22 2.79 -23.15
CA PRO A 296 1.26 3.39 -23.98
C PRO A 296 2.08 2.34 -24.74
N LEU A 297 2.61 2.70 -25.90
CA LEU A 297 3.33 1.77 -26.78
C LEU A 297 4.46 1.01 -26.06
N PHE A 298 5.22 1.69 -25.21
CA PHE A 298 6.31 1.06 -24.45
C PHE A 298 5.80 -0.05 -23.51
N MET A 299 4.63 0.11 -22.88
CA MET A 299 4.04 -0.93 -22.04
C MET A 299 3.46 -2.07 -22.87
N LYS A 300 2.97 -1.80 -24.08
CA LYS A 300 2.56 -2.86 -25.01
C LYS A 300 3.76 -3.73 -25.41
N VAL A 301 4.89 -3.09 -25.72
CA VAL A 301 6.16 -3.77 -26.00
C VAL A 301 6.65 -4.57 -24.78
N GLU A 302 6.64 -3.96 -23.59
CA GLU A 302 7.00 -4.64 -22.34
C GLU A 302 6.19 -5.93 -22.12
N ARG A 303 4.87 -5.92 -22.36
CA ARG A 303 4.03 -7.11 -22.27
C ARG A 303 4.36 -8.19 -23.29
N ILE A 304 4.72 -7.81 -24.52
CA ILE A 304 5.20 -8.74 -25.55
C ILE A 304 6.48 -9.41 -25.07
N LEU A 305 7.45 -8.62 -24.62
CA LEU A 305 8.71 -9.13 -24.09
C LEU A 305 8.53 -10.03 -22.86
N TYR A 306 7.59 -9.71 -21.97
CA TYR A 306 7.24 -10.54 -20.83
C TYR A 306 6.75 -11.94 -21.25
N LYS A 307 5.99 -12.02 -22.35
CA LYS A 307 5.47 -13.30 -22.87
C LYS A 307 6.53 -14.10 -23.65
N MET A 308 7.50 -13.42 -24.23
CA MET A 308 8.52 -14.05 -25.11
C MET A 308 9.81 -14.44 -24.39
N LEU A 309 10.23 -13.64 -23.42
CA LEU A 309 11.52 -13.85 -22.76
C LEU A 309 11.43 -14.84 -21.60
N PRO A 310 12.51 -15.59 -21.31
CA PRO A 310 12.64 -16.32 -20.06
C PRO A 310 12.45 -15.36 -18.87
N LYS A 311 11.75 -15.80 -17.81
CA LYS A 311 11.36 -14.98 -16.67
C LYS A 311 12.53 -14.15 -16.06
N VAL A 312 13.71 -14.76 -15.93
CA VAL A 312 14.88 -14.07 -15.35
C VAL A 312 15.38 -12.98 -16.28
N CYS A 313 15.46 -13.24 -17.58
CA CYS A 313 15.91 -12.23 -18.57
C CYS A 313 14.94 -11.05 -18.62
N PHE A 314 13.64 -11.32 -18.58
CA PHE A 314 12.66 -10.24 -18.48
C PHE A 314 12.83 -9.43 -17.19
N LEU A 315 13.03 -10.08 -16.06
CA LEU A 315 13.20 -9.41 -14.77
C LEU A 315 14.45 -8.52 -14.74
N GLU A 316 15.57 -8.99 -15.31
CA GLU A 316 16.80 -8.17 -15.46
C GLU A 316 16.55 -6.92 -16.31
N MET A 317 15.86 -7.10 -17.44
CA MET A 317 15.49 -5.97 -18.30
C MET A 317 14.54 -5.00 -17.58
N PHE A 318 13.49 -5.52 -16.93
CA PHE A 318 12.53 -4.72 -16.17
C PHE A 318 13.22 -3.90 -15.07
N MET A 319 14.11 -4.52 -14.31
CA MET A 319 14.89 -3.83 -13.28
C MET A 319 15.78 -2.73 -13.87
N LEU A 320 16.43 -2.97 -15.01
CA LEU A 320 17.27 -1.97 -15.67
C LEU A 320 16.45 -0.78 -16.15
N VAL A 321 15.31 -1.02 -16.79
CA VAL A 321 14.38 0.03 -17.25
C VAL A 321 13.87 0.86 -16.08
N ASN A 322 13.40 0.21 -15.02
CA ASN A 322 12.97 0.89 -13.80
C ASN A 322 14.08 1.71 -13.16
N TYR A 323 15.31 1.20 -13.13
CA TYR A 323 16.46 1.96 -12.65
C TYR A 323 16.68 3.24 -13.49
N ILE A 324 16.66 3.14 -14.82
CA ILE A 324 16.89 4.28 -15.71
C ILE A 324 15.79 5.34 -15.52
N VAL A 325 14.51 4.92 -15.54
CA VAL A 325 13.37 5.84 -15.43
C VAL A 325 13.34 6.51 -14.06
N ASN A 326 13.34 5.72 -12.99
CA ASN A 326 13.20 6.23 -11.63
C ASN A 326 14.44 7.00 -11.16
N SER A 327 15.65 6.63 -11.60
CA SER A 327 16.86 7.39 -11.27
C SER A 327 16.87 8.78 -11.89
N LYS A 328 16.28 8.95 -13.07
CA LYS A 328 16.12 10.27 -13.70
C LYS A 328 15.13 11.14 -12.89
N GLU A 329 13.96 10.61 -12.55
CA GLU A 329 12.95 11.32 -11.73
C GLU A 329 13.51 11.74 -10.37
N ASN A 330 14.23 10.85 -9.68
CA ASN A 330 14.84 11.18 -8.38
C ASN A 330 16.00 12.17 -8.49
N LYS A 331 16.85 12.08 -9.53
CA LYS A 331 17.91 13.09 -9.77
C LYS A 331 17.32 14.48 -10.00
N ASP A 332 16.23 14.57 -10.74
CA ASP A 332 15.55 15.85 -11.00
C ASP A 332 14.90 16.40 -9.73
N SER A 333 14.31 15.56 -8.90
CA SER A 333 13.77 15.91 -7.59
C SER A 333 14.86 16.38 -6.62
N TYR A 334 15.98 15.66 -6.54
CA TYR A 334 17.14 16.01 -5.72
C TYR A 334 17.81 17.31 -6.14
N LYS A 335 17.92 17.56 -7.47
CA LYS A 335 18.46 18.84 -7.98
C LYS A 335 17.55 20.02 -7.67
N LYS A 336 16.23 19.84 -7.70
CA LYS A 336 15.26 20.89 -7.33
C LYS A 336 15.38 21.23 -5.84
N SER A 337 15.58 20.23 -4.97
CA SER A 337 15.77 20.45 -3.54
C SER A 337 17.04 21.19 -3.17
N LYS A 338 18.10 21.10 -4.00
CA LYS A 338 19.37 21.83 -3.79
C LYS A 338 19.40 23.25 -4.36
N ARG A 339 18.43 23.64 -5.20
CA ARG A 339 18.38 24.97 -5.84
C ARG A 339 17.53 26.01 -5.10
N VAL A 340 17.04 25.66 -3.96
CA VAL A 340 16.32 26.52 -3.03
C VAL A 340 17.05 26.52 -1.70
#